data_49623d497364701d44c26f4c515dc416
#
_entry.id   49623d497364701d44c26f4c515dc416
#
_cell.length_a   1.000
_cell.length_b   1.000
_cell.length_c   1.000
_cell.angle_alpha   90.00
_cell.angle_beta   90.00
_cell.angle_gamma   90.00
#
_symmetry.space_group_name_H-M   'P 1'
#
loop_
_entity.id
_entity.type
_entity.pdbx_description
1 polymer ?
#
loop_
_entity_poly.entity_id
_entity_poly.type
_entity_poly.pdbx_seq_one_letter_code
_entity_poly.pdbx_strand_id
1 'polypeptide(L)'
;MQTTELKKYYGAKPNITRALDGVTLSIEKGEFVAIVGTSGSGKSTLLNMIGGLDVPTSGKVIVDGRELSTLKDEQLTIFRRRKIGFIFQNYNLVPVLNVYENIVLPVELDGNKVDKKFMKEVVQMLGLEDKLNNMPNNLSGGQQQRVAIARALVSKPAIVLADEPTGNLDSKTSADVLGLLKTTSQKFHQTLVMITHNSEIAQLADRIIRIEDGKIVQ
;
A
#
# COMPACT_ATOMS: atom_id res chain seq x y z
N MET A 1 4.89 11.45 5.23
CA MET A 1 3.46 11.58 4.88
C MET A 1 2.72 12.25 6.03
N GLN A 2 1.72 13.09 5.75
CA GLN A 2 0.93 13.77 6.79
C GLN A 2 -0.54 13.85 6.43
N THR A 3 -1.41 13.72 7.42
CA THR A 3 -2.83 14.09 7.32
C THR A 3 -3.14 15.14 8.40
N THR A 4 -4.05 16.08 8.10
CA THR A 4 -4.47 17.12 9.03
C THR A 4 -5.98 17.24 9.01
N GLU A 5 -6.62 17.01 10.16
CA GLU A 5 -8.09 17.09 10.35
C GLU A 5 -8.86 16.37 9.21
N LEU A 6 -8.34 15.22 8.79
CA LEU A 6 -8.87 14.48 7.64
C LEU A 6 -10.24 13.90 7.97
N LYS A 7 -11.24 14.24 7.15
CA LYS A 7 -12.61 13.74 7.26
C LYS A 7 -13.06 13.11 5.96
N LYS A 8 -13.76 11.99 6.08
CA LYS A 8 -14.47 11.36 4.96
C LYS A 8 -15.84 10.90 5.40
N TYR A 9 -16.85 11.49 4.80
CA TYR A 9 -18.26 11.19 5.05
C TYR A 9 -18.89 10.65 3.77
N TYR A 10 -19.60 9.53 3.90
CA TYR A 10 -20.35 8.92 2.81
C TYR A 10 -21.86 9.08 3.05
N GLY A 11 -22.64 9.12 1.97
CA GLY A 11 -24.08 9.25 2.01
C GLY A 11 -24.58 10.70 2.12
N ALA A 12 -25.88 10.86 2.27
CA ALA A 12 -26.56 12.13 2.45
C ALA A 12 -27.47 12.06 3.69
N LYS A 13 -27.84 13.24 4.23
CA LYS A 13 -28.80 13.31 5.35
C LYS A 13 -30.10 12.56 5.00
N PRO A 14 -30.70 11.76 5.91
CA PRO A 14 -30.28 11.57 7.30
C PRO A 14 -29.18 10.51 7.52
N ASN A 15 -28.79 9.75 6.51
CA ASN A 15 -27.92 8.57 6.63
C ASN A 15 -26.46 8.91 6.23
N ILE A 16 -25.74 9.62 7.09
CA ILE A 16 -24.32 9.94 6.88
C ILE A 16 -23.45 8.96 7.67
N THR A 17 -22.54 8.27 6.98
CA THR A 17 -21.48 7.47 7.61
C THR A 17 -20.21 8.30 7.70
N ARG A 18 -19.72 8.55 8.90
CA ARG A 18 -18.45 9.26 9.17
C ARG A 18 -17.32 8.25 9.21
N ALA A 19 -16.80 7.88 8.05
CA ALA A 19 -15.74 6.88 7.94
C ALA A 19 -14.39 7.37 8.51
N LEU A 20 -14.11 8.67 8.39
CA LEU A 20 -13.00 9.37 9.08
C LEU A 20 -13.53 10.69 9.63
N ASP A 21 -13.17 11.01 10.88
CA ASP A 21 -13.70 12.20 11.57
C ASP A 21 -12.59 12.96 12.33
N GLY A 22 -11.70 13.62 11.57
CA GLY A 22 -10.63 14.48 12.12
C GLY A 22 -9.31 13.74 12.34
N VAL A 23 -8.91 12.86 11.43
CA VAL A 23 -7.66 12.10 11.53
C VAL A 23 -6.46 13.01 11.23
N THR A 24 -5.63 13.24 12.25
CA THR A 24 -4.34 13.93 12.13
C THR A 24 -3.21 12.94 12.43
N LEU A 25 -2.30 12.75 11.46
CA LEU A 25 -1.25 11.74 11.49
C LEU A 25 -0.02 12.22 10.75
N SER A 26 1.17 11.94 11.29
CA SER A 26 2.46 12.09 10.61
C SER A 26 3.18 10.74 10.57
N ILE A 27 3.72 10.39 9.41
CA ILE A 27 4.56 9.20 9.21
C ILE A 27 5.88 9.66 8.58
N GLU A 28 6.97 9.30 9.24
CA GLU A 28 8.31 9.69 8.81
C GLU A 28 8.78 8.87 7.59
N LYS A 29 9.76 9.41 6.87
CA LYS A 29 10.34 8.68 5.73
C LYS A 29 11.11 7.45 6.23
N GLY A 30 10.85 6.31 5.61
CA GLY A 30 11.45 5.03 5.98
C GLY A 30 10.80 4.34 7.17
N GLU A 31 9.75 4.94 7.78
CA GLU A 31 9.01 4.34 8.90
C GLU A 31 8.06 3.25 8.40
N PHE A 32 8.00 2.15 9.12
CA PHE A 32 6.99 1.10 8.95
C PHE A 32 5.90 1.28 10.00
N VAL A 33 4.71 1.64 9.58
CA VAL A 33 3.54 1.85 10.44
C VAL A 33 2.47 0.80 10.20
N ALA A 34 1.96 0.20 11.27
CA ALA A 34 0.77 -0.65 11.23
C ALA A 34 -0.46 0.13 11.72
N ILE A 35 -1.54 0.08 10.94
CA ILE A 35 -2.84 0.65 11.31
C ILE A 35 -3.77 -0.50 11.70
N VAL A 36 -4.23 -0.50 12.94
CA VAL A 36 -5.11 -1.52 13.51
C VAL A 36 -6.45 -0.93 13.93
N GLY A 37 -7.45 -1.78 14.06
CA GLY A 37 -8.80 -1.42 14.51
C GLY A 37 -9.83 -2.45 14.08
N THR A 38 -11.04 -2.35 14.59
CA THR A 38 -12.14 -3.25 14.26
C THR A 38 -12.58 -3.11 12.79
N SER A 39 -13.34 -4.07 12.28
CA SER A 39 -13.97 -3.93 10.95
C SER A 39 -14.87 -2.68 10.93
N GLY A 40 -14.82 -1.92 9.84
CA GLY A 40 -15.60 -0.68 9.71
C GLY A 40 -15.04 0.54 10.45
N SER A 41 -13.91 0.45 11.15
CA SER A 41 -13.34 1.59 11.91
C SER A 41 -12.74 2.72 11.05
N GLY A 42 -12.65 2.56 9.71
CA GLY A 42 -12.14 3.58 8.78
C GLY A 42 -10.73 3.32 8.23
N LYS A 43 -10.09 2.18 8.55
CA LYS A 43 -8.70 1.87 8.11
C LYS A 43 -8.51 1.92 6.60
N SER A 44 -9.28 1.15 5.83
CA SER A 44 -9.19 1.13 4.37
C SER A 44 -9.58 2.49 3.76
N THR A 45 -10.51 3.22 4.39
CA THR A 45 -10.83 4.59 3.98
C THR A 45 -9.61 5.50 4.16
N LEU A 46 -8.90 5.42 5.30
CA LEU A 46 -7.68 6.20 5.51
C LEU A 46 -6.61 5.84 4.48
N LEU A 47 -6.40 4.54 4.20
CA LEU A 47 -5.44 4.09 3.19
C LEU A 47 -5.79 4.65 1.80
N ASN A 48 -7.08 4.62 1.43
CA ASN A 48 -7.56 5.17 0.17
C ASN A 48 -7.34 6.69 0.07
N MET A 49 -7.52 7.43 1.18
CA MET A 49 -7.22 8.86 1.22
C MET A 49 -5.72 9.13 1.03
N ILE A 50 -4.86 8.41 1.76
CA ILE A 50 -3.39 8.53 1.63
C ILE A 50 -2.94 8.13 0.23
N GLY A 51 -3.59 7.13 -0.33
CA GLY A 51 -3.33 6.64 -1.69
C GLY A 51 -3.87 7.50 -2.82
N GLY A 52 -4.66 8.54 -2.51
CA GLY A 52 -5.34 9.35 -3.53
C GLY A 52 -6.31 8.55 -4.40
N LEU A 53 -6.90 7.47 -3.85
CA LEU A 53 -7.92 6.66 -4.52
C LEU A 53 -9.33 7.20 -4.28
N ASP A 54 -9.49 8.06 -3.28
CA ASP A 54 -10.74 8.74 -2.99
C ASP A 54 -10.44 10.18 -2.51
N VAL A 55 -11.45 11.05 -2.54
CA VAL A 55 -11.33 12.48 -2.21
C VAL A 55 -11.86 12.73 -0.81
N PRO A 56 -11.11 13.45 0.06
CA PRO A 56 -11.58 13.80 1.40
C PRO A 56 -12.82 14.72 1.34
N THR A 57 -13.70 14.61 2.33
CA THR A 57 -14.78 15.57 2.55
C THR A 57 -14.22 16.91 3.05
N SER A 58 -13.20 16.85 3.90
CA SER A 58 -12.41 18.01 4.37
C SER A 58 -11.10 17.55 4.98
N GLY A 59 -10.21 18.49 5.31
CA GLY A 59 -8.86 18.21 5.77
C GLY A 59 -7.88 18.01 4.62
N LYS A 60 -6.66 17.60 4.94
CA LYS A 60 -5.55 17.53 3.98
C LYS A 60 -4.80 16.22 4.05
N VAL A 61 -4.30 15.78 2.91
CA VAL A 61 -3.34 14.65 2.79
C VAL A 61 -2.13 15.14 2.02
N ILE A 62 -0.95 15.01 2.62
CA ILE A 62 0.34 15.40 2.02
C ILE A 62 1.22 14.16 1.91
N VAL A 63 1.63 13.81 0.70
CA VAL A 63 2.57 12.72 0.40
C VAL A 63 3.73 13.26 -0.40
N ASP A 64 4.96 12.93 0.01
CA ASP A 64 6.19 13.41 -0.66
C ASP A 64 6.20 14.94 -0.90
N GLY A 65 5.73 15.71 0.12
CA GLY A 65 5.66 17.18 0.08
C GLY A 65 4.54 17.75 -0.78
N ARG A 66 3.68 16.91 -1.37
CA ARG A 66 2.55 17.37 -2.20
C ARG A 66 1.21 17.13 -1.53
N GLU A 67 0.38 18.17 -1.46
CA GLU A 67 -1.01 18.08 -1.01
C GLU A 67 -1.86 17.48 -2.15
N LEU A 68 -2.47 16.30 -1.91
CA LEU A 68 -3.15 15.53 -2.96
C LEU A 68 -4.40 16.23 -3.49
N SER A 69 -5.14 16.97 -2.65
CA SER A 69 -6.35 17.72 -3.02
C SER A 69 -6.11 18.87 -4.00
N THR A 70 -4.86 19.33 -4.14
CA THR A 70 -4.50 20.39 -5.08
C THR A 70 -4.19 19.88 -6.49
N LEU A 71 -4.06 18.56 -6.65
CA LEU A 71 -3.75 17.93 -7.92
C LEU A 71 -5.04 17.70 -8.74
N LYS A 72 -4.97 18.02 -10.04
CA LYS A 72 -6.01 17.62 -11.00
C LYS A 72 -5.96 16.09 -11.22
N ASP A 73 -7.03 15.49 -11.71
CA ASP A 73 -7.15 14.03 -11.87
C ASP A 73 -6.00 13.40 -12.66
N GLU A 74 -5.56 14.03 -13.74
CA GLU A 74 -4.40 13.56 -14.51
C GLU A 74 -3.10 13.61 -13.68
N GLN A 75 -2.89 14.72 -12.97
CA GLN A 75 -1.71 14.90 -12.12
C GLN A 75 -1.71 13.90 -10.95
N LEU A 76 -2.87 13.67 -10.34
CA LEU A 76 -3.04 12.69 -9.27
C LEU A 76 -2.79 11.27 -9.78
N THR A 77 -3.23 10.95 -10.98
CA THR A 77 -2.98 9.63 -11.62
C THR A 77 -1.49 9.42 -11.88
N ILE A 78 -0.78 10.42 -12.39
CA ILE A 78 0.67 10.36 -12.59
C ILE A 78 1.38 10.28 -11.23
N PHE A 79 0.94 11.05 -10.24
CA PHE A 79 1.51 11.05 -8.90
C PHE A 79 1.38 9.67 -8.24
N ARG A 80 0.19 9.06 -8.27
CA ARG A 80 -0.03 7.70 -7.75
C ARG A 80 0.93 6.69 -8.37
N ARG A 81 1.03 6.68 -9.69
CA ARG A 81 1.89 5.75 -10.43
C ARG A 81 3.36 5.85 -10.04
N ARG A 82 3.84 7.07 -9.77
CA ARG A 82 5.26 7.37 -9.47
C ARG A 82 5.60 7.29 -7.99
N LYS A 83 4.65 7.64 -7.11
CA LYS A 83 4.95 7.93 -5.71
C LYS A 83 4.27 7.00 -4.71
N ILE A 84 3.32 6.18 -5.15
CA ILE A 84 2.54 5.32 -4.29
C ILE A 84 2.56 3.89 -4.82
N GLY A 85 3.09 2.96 -4.02
CA GLY A 85 2.97 1.53 -4.27
C GLY A 85 1.77 0.97 -3.53
N PHE A 86 0.97 0.12 -4.17
CA PHE A 86 -0.16 -0.56 -3.54
C PHE A 86 0.06 -2.06 -3.48
N ILE A 87 -0.23 -2.64 -2.31
CA ILE A 87 -0.28 -4.08 -2.06
C ILE A 87 -1.67 -4.39 -1.50
N PHE A 88 -2.46 -5.15 -2.24
CA PHE A 88 -3.83 -5.50 -1.87
C PHE A 88 -3.93 -6.94 -1.38
N GLN A 89 -4.95 -7.24 -0.59
CA GLN A 89 -5.27 -8.57 -0.12
C GLN A 89 -5.49 -9.58 -1.27
N ASN A 90 -6.11 -9.16 -2.36
CA ASN A 90 -6.41 -9.98 -3.54
C ASN A 90 -5.32 -9.91 -4.64
N TYR A 91 -4.08 -9.50 -4.30
CA TYR A 91 -2.93 -9.37 -5.20
C TYR A 91 -3.15 -8.41 -6.37
N ASN A 92 -4.30 -8.39 -6.99
CA ASN A 92 -4.71 -7.59 -8.15
C ASN A 92 -3.69 -7.64 -9.30
N LEU A 93 -3.19 -8.85 -9.60
CA LEU A 93 -2.35 -9.08 -10.76
C LEU A 93 -3.20 -9.07 -12.04
N VAL A 94 -2.63 -8.54 -13.12
CA VAL A 94 -3.26 -8.58 -14.43
C VAL A 94 -3.10 -9.99 -15.00
N PRO A 95 -4.20 -10.76 -15.19
CA PRO A 95 -4.10 -12.19 -15.44
C PRO A 95 -3.54 -12.55 -16.83
N VAL A 96 -3.57 -11.61 -17.77
CA VAL A 96 -3.04 -11.78 -19.15
C VAL A 96 -1.58 -11.35 -19.30
N LEU A 97 -0.96 -10.85 -18.22
CA LEU A 97 0.43 -10.48 -18.15
C LEU A 97 1.20 -11.50 -17.32
N ASN A 98 2.42 -11.86 -17.75
CA ASN A 98 3.30 -12.69 -16.95
C ASN A 98 3.83 -11.94 -15.69
N VAL A 99 4.64 -12.61 -14.87
CA VAL A 99 5.22 -12.03 -13.65
C VAL A 99 6.07 -10.80 -13.95
N TYR A 100 6.97 -10.87 -14.94
CA TYR A 100 7.81 -9.73 -15.32
C TYR A 100 6.97 -8.52 -15.72
N GLU A 101 6.01 -8.74 -16.63
CA GLU A 101 5.12 -7.69 -17.15
C GLU A 101 4.26 -7.08 -16.02
N ASN A 102 3.73 -7.89 -15.10
CA ASN A 102 3.04 -7.38 -13.91
C ASN A 102 3.93 -6.49 -13.04
N ILE A 103 5.19 -6.90 -12.81
CA ILE A 103 6.13 -6.14 -11.98
C ILE A 103 6.42 -4.78 -12.61
N VAL A 104 6.76 -4.75 -13.90
CA VAL A 104 7.22 -3.51 -14.56
C VAL A 104 6.09 -2.60 -15.02
N LEU A 105 4.84 -3.05 -14.99
CA LEU A 105 3.66 -2.36 -15.48
C LEU A 105 3.56 -0.88 -15.06
N PRO A 106 3.73 -0.50 -13.77
CA PRO A 106 3.60 0.90 -13.38
C PRO A 106 4.69 1.79 -13.99
N VAL A 107 5.89 1.26 -14.24
CA VAL A 107 6.99 2.00 -14.85
C VAL A 107 6.77 2.20 -16.35
N GLU A 108 6.30 1.14 -17.04
CA GLU A 108 6.04 1.18 -18.48
C GLU A 108 4.83 2.07 -18.82
N LEU A 109 3.75 2.01 -18.01
CA LEU A 109 2.60 2.91 -18.14
C LEU A 109 2.97 4.38 -17.96
N ASP A 110 4.08 4.68 -17.28
CA ASP A 110 4.60 6.04 -17.11
C ASP A 110 5.54 6.46 -18.26
N GLY A 111 5.79 5.58 -19.22
CA GLY A 111 6.71 5.79 -20.33
C GLY A 111 8.19 5.80 -19.93
N ASN A 112 8.50 5.38 -18.70
CA ASN A 112 9.86 5.34 -18.17
C ASN A 112 10.56 4.01 -18.49
N LYS A 113 11.90 4.07 -18.49
CA LYS A 113 12.72 2.85 -18.59
C LYS A 113 12.83 2.18 -17.23
N VAL A 114 12.65 0.85 -17.23
CA VAL A 114 12.83 0.02 -16.03
C VAL A 114 14.30 0.06 -15.60
N ASP A 115 14.55 0.36 -14.31
CA ASP A 115 15.86 0.17 -13.70
C ASP A 115 16.12 -1.33 -13.52
N LYS A 116 16.78 -1.94 -14.52
CA LYS A 116 17.04 -3.39 -14.56
C LYS A 116 17.84 -3.89 -13.37
N LYS A 117 18.76 -3.05 -12.83
CA LYS A 117 19.58 -3.43 -11.67
C LYS A 117 18.71 -3.51 -10.42
N PHE A 118 17.92 -2.48 -10.16
CA PHE A 118 17.02 -2.43 -9.02
C PHE A 118 15.93 -3.50 -9.11
N MET A 119 15.30 -3.65 -10.27
CA MET A 119 14.31 -4.70 -10.51
C MET A 119 14.89 -6.10 -10.24
N LYS A 120 16.11 -6.41 -10.73
CA LYS A 120 16.77 -7.69 -10.47
C LYS A 120 16.97 -7.90 -8.96
N GLU A 121 17.38 -6.88 -8.24
CA GLU A 121 17.58 -6.95 -6.79
C GLU A 121 16.27 -7.21 -6.03
N VAL A 122 15.18 -6.53 -6.41
CA VAL A 122 13.84 -6.78 -5.83
C VAL A 122 13.37 -8.21 -6.12
N VAL A 123 13.51 -8.68 -7.35
CA VAL A 123 13.12 -10.03 -7.79
C VAL A 123 13.88 -11.10 -7.00
N GLN A 124 15.20 -10.93 -6.83
CA GLN A 124 16.03 -11.85 -6.02
C GLN A 124 15.59 -11.89 -4.56
N MET A 125 15.36 -10.73 -3.94
CA MET A 125 14.92 -10.68 -2.53
C MET A 125 13.57 -11.37 -2.31
N LEU A 126 12.71 -11.35 -3.32
CA LEU A 126 11.38 -11.96 -3.25
C LEU A 126 11.35 -13.41 -3.76
N GLY A 127 12.50 -13.95 -4.22
CA GLY A 127 12.62 -15.33 -4.72
C GLY A 127 11.74 -15.59 -5.94
N LEU A 128 11.79 -14.69 -6.92
CA LEU A 128 10.95 -14.74 -8.13
C LEU A 128 11.75 -14.95 -9.42
N GLU A 129 13.08 -15.21 -9.35
CA GLU A 129 13.96 -15.25 -10.52
C GLU A 129 13.53 -16.30 -11.55
N ASP A 130 13.12 -17.48 -11.08
CA ASP A 130 12.67 -18.60 -11.92
C ASP A 130 11.20 -18.51 -12.33
N LYS A 131 10.47 -17.47 -11.88
CA LYS A 131 9.04 -17.30 -12.09
C LYS A 131 8.68 -16.18 -13.08
N LEU A 132 9.66 -15.39 -13.55
CA LEU A 132 9.41 -14.19 -14.35
C LEU A 132 8.52 -14.41 -15.60
N ASN A 133 8.60 -15.57 -16.21
CA ASN A 133 7.82 -15.92 -17.39
C ASN A 133 6.48 -16.63 -17.06
N ASN A 134 6.20 -16.89 -15.78
CA ASN A 134 4.97 -17.58 -15.39
C ASN A 134 3.79 -16.61 -15.44
N MET A 135 2.60 -17.16 -15.72
CA MET A 135 1.35 -16.43 -15.63
C MET A 135 0.83 -16.46 -14.18
N PRO A 136 0.06 -15.45 -13.73
CA PRO A 136 -0.45 -15.39 -12.36
C PRO A 136 -1.19 -16.65 -11.89
N ASN A 137 -1.98 -17.27 -12.74
CA ASN A 137 -2.74 -18.48 -12.41
C ASN A 137 -1.88 -19.74 -12.19
N ASN A 138 -0.60 -19.69 -12.56
CA ASN A 138 0.37 -20.77 -12.33
C ASN A 138 1.19 -20.56 -11.05
N LEU A 139 0.83 -19.58 -10.24
CA LEU A 139 1.52 -19.22 -9.01
C LEU A 139 0.67 -19.56 -7.78
N SER A 140 1.32 -19.95 -6.69
CA SER A 140 0.66 -20.02 -5.37
C SER A 140 0.26 -18.62 -4.88
N GLY A 141 -0.69 -18.53 -3.93
CA GLY A 141 -1.11 -17.24 -3.35
C GLY A 141 0.06 -16.43 -2.80
N GLY A 142 0.99 -17.07 -2.08
CA GLY A 142 2.20 -16.41 -1.57
C GLY A 142 3.12 -15.90 -2.67
N GLN A 143 3.26 -16.65 -3.78
CA GLN A 143 4.02 -16.19 -4.94
C GLN A 143 3.33 -15.00 -5.63
N GLN A 144 2.01 -15.03 -5.81
CA GLN A 144 1.25 -13.91 -6.35
C GLN A 144 1.41 -12.65 -5.48
N GLN A 145 1.40 -12.80 -4.15
CA GLN A 145 1.61 -11.69 -3.24
C GLN A 145 3.04 -11.13 -3.34
N ARG A 146 4.06 -11.98 -3.48
CA ARG A 146 5.43 -11.53 -3.73
C ARG A 146 5.54 -10.74 -5.04
N VAL A 147 4.83 -11.13 -6.09
CA VAL A 147 4.74 -10.37 -7.36
C VAL A 147 4.08 -9.00 -7.13
N ALA A 148 2.99 -8.93 -6.35
CA ALA A 148 2.33 -7.68 -6.00
C ALA A 148 3.26 -6.74 -5.20
N ILE A 149 4.07 -7.30 -4.28
CA ILE A 149 5.10 -6.55 -3.55
C ILE A 149 6.17 -6.02 -4.52
N ALA A 150 6.69 -6.86 -5.42
CA ALA A 150 7.67 -6.44 -6.42
C ALA A 150 7.14 -5.30 -7.30
N ARG A 151 5.89 -5.42 -7.78
CA ARG A 151 5.21 -4.38 -8.56
C ARG A 151 5.09 -3.06 -7.79
N ALA A 152 4.76 -3.13 -6.49
CA ALA A 152 4.65 -1.95 -5.66
C ALA A 152 6.00 -1.22 -5.46
N LEU A 153 7.10 -1.96 -5.42
CA LEU A 153 8.45 -1.43 -5.15
C LEU A 153 9.19 -0.93 -6.39
N VAL A 154 8.93 -1.51 -7.57
CA VAL A 154 9.76 -1.30 -8.77
C VAL A 154 9.83 0.15 -9.24
N SER A 155 8.77 0.94 -9.01
CA SER A 155 8.73 2.38 -9.31
C SER A 155 9.49 3.24 -8.29
N LYS A 156 10.08 2.64 -7.25
CA LYS A 156 10.74 3.35 -6.13
C LYS A 156 9.81 4.42 -5.52
N PRO A 157 8.61 4.04 -5.07
CA PRO A 157 7.61 4.98 -4.59
C PRO A 157 8.06 5.68 -3.30
N ALA A 158 7.48 6.83 -2.99
CA ALA A 158 7.72 7.52 -1.72
C ALA A 158 7.08 6.79 -0.53
N ILE A 159 5.99 6.05 -0.79
CA ILE A 159 5.25 5.29 0.23
C ILE A 159 4.65 4.02 -0.39
N VAL A 160 4.68 2.93 0.36
CA VAL A 160 3.95 1.69 0.04
C VAL A 160 2.78 1.56 1.00
N LEU A 161 1.61 1.31 0.45
CA LEU A 161 0.34 1.12 1.16
C LEU A 161 -0.09 -0.34 1.01
N ALA A 162 -0.22 -1.05 2.13
CA ALA A 162 -0.60 -2.46 2.16
C ALA A 162 -1.92 -2.66 2.90
N ASP A 163 -2.94 -3.11 2.19
CA ASP A 163 -4.26 -3.41 2.76
C ASP A 163 -4.39 -4.92 3.00
N GLU A 164 -4.25 -5.33 4.25
CA GLU A 164 -4.31 -6.73 4.69
C GLU A 164 -3.50 -7.69 3.79
N PRO A 165 -2.19 -7.45 3.59
CA PRO A 165 -1.41 -8.09 2.53
C PRO A 165 -1.28 -9.61 2.65
N THR A 166 -1.73 -10.20 3.75
CA THR A 166 -1.69 -11.65 4.00
C THR A 166 -3.04 -12.26 4.34
N GLY A 167 -4.13 -11.49 4.19
CA GLY A 167 -5.47 -11.93 4.58
C GLY A 167 -6.00 -13.17 3.83
N ASN A 168 -5.42 -13.50 2.67
CA ASN A 168 -5.78 -14.67 1.85
C ASN A 168 -4.74 -15.80 1.90
N LEU A 169 -3.78 -15.75 2.84
CA LEU A 169 -2.69 -16.71 2.96
C LEU A 169 -2.79 -17.52 4.25
N ASP A 170 -2.29 -18.74 4.23
CA ASP A 170 -2.10 -19.53 5.45
C ASP A 170 -1.04 -18.89 6.37
N SER A 171 -1.02 -19.27 7.65
CA SER A 171 -0.16 -18.64 8.66
C SER A 171 1.34 -18.72 8.33
N LYS A 172 1.82 -19.84 7.78
CA LYS A 172 3.24 -20.02 7.43
C LYS A 172 3.62 -19.12 6.26
N THR A 173 2.83 -19.16 5.18
CA THR A 173 3.05 -18.31 4.00
C THR A 173 2.93 -16.82 4.36
N SER A 174 2.01 -16.46 5.27
CA SER A 174 1.87 -15.10 5.81
C SER A 174 3.14 -14.62 6.49
N ALA A 175 3.72 -15.43 7.38
CA ALA A 175 4.96 -15.09 8.08
C ALA A 175 6.12 -14.87 7.09
N ASP A 176 6.26 -15.74 6.09
CA ASP A 176 7.29 -15.63 5.04
C ASP A 176 7.13 -14.34 4.22
N VAL A 177 5.92 -14.04 3.75
CA VAL A 177 5.63 -12.84 2.94
C VAL A 177 5.86 -11.56 3.75
N LEU A 178 5.44 -11.52 5.02
CA LEU A 178 5.64 -10.37 5.90
C LEU A 178 7.12 -10.16 6.24
N GLY A 179 7.87 -11.24 6.47
CA GLY A 179 9.31 -11.19 6.66
C GLY A 179 10.02 -10.56 5.45
N LEU A 180 9.64 -10.98 4.24
CA LEU A 180 10.14 -10.39 3.00
C LEU A 180 9.75 -8.92 2.85
N LEU A 181 8.49 -8.56 3.16
CA LEU A 181 8.03 -7.18 3.09
C LEU A 181 8.80 -6.27 4.06
N LYS A 182 9.01 -6.72 5.31
CA LYS A 182 9.82 -6.00 6.30
C LYS A 182 11.27 -5.85 5.84
N THR A 183 11.90 -6.94 5.39
CA THR A 183 13.29 -6.93 4.95
C THR A 183 13.50 -6.02 3.74
N THR A 184 12.59 -6.05 2.75
CA THR A 184 12.65 -5.17 1.57
C THR A 184 12.43 -3.71 1.95
N SER A 185 11.47 -3.43 2.85
CA SER A 185 11.20 -2.08 3.36
C SER A 185 12.45 -1.50 4.04
N GLN A 186 13.10 -2.25 4.92
CA GLN A 186 14.32 -1.83 5.61
C GLN A 186 15.48 -1.60 4.63
N LYS A 187 15.71 -2.56 3.71
CA LYS A 187 16.83 -2.47 2.76
C LYS A 187 16.72 -1.26 1.82
N PHE A 188 15.51 -0.95 1.37
CA PHE A 188 15.28 0.15 0.44
C PHE A 188 14.86 1.45 1.12
N HIS A 189 14.89 1.52 2.47
CA HIS A 189 14.42 2.66 3.27
C HIS A 189 13.03 3.12 2.84
N GLN A 190 12.15 2.13 2.60
CA GLN A 190 10.81 2.35 2.09
C GLN A 190 9.84 2.70 3.22
N THR A 191 9.13 3.82 3.10
CA THR A 191 8.00 4.12 3.99
C THR A 191 6.88 3.13 3.71
N LEU A 192 6.41 2.41 4.74
CA LEU A 192 5.38 1.38 4.62
C LEU A 192 4.24 1.66 5.58
N VAL A 193 3.02 1.69 5.07
CA VAL A 193 1.79 1.75 5.87
C VAL A 193 0.99 0.49 5.61
N MET A 194 0.78 -0.31 6.64
CA MET A 194 0.08 -1.59 6.54
C MET A 194 -1.18 -1.59 7.40
N ILE A 195 -2.31 -1.95 6.82
CA ILE A 195 -3.51 -2.29 7.56
C ILE A 195 -3.47 -3.77 7.91
N THR A 196 -3.76 -4.08 9.16
CA THR A 196 -3.98 -5.46 9.60
C THR A 196 -4.95 -5.51 10.78
N HIS A 197 -5.72 -6.60 10.85
CA HIS A 197 -6.51 -6.94 12.04
C HIS A 197 -5.79 -7.91 12.99
N ASN A 198 -4.61 -8.42 12.58
CA ASN A 198 -3.81 -9.34 13.38
C ASN A 198 -2.79 -8.55 14.22
N SER A 199 -2.90 -8.66 15.55
CA SER A 199 -2.01 -7.96 16.50
C SER A 199 -0.56 -8.44 16.45
N GLU A 200 -0.29 -9.71 16.14
CA GLU A 200 1.07 -10.24 16.01
C GLU A 200 1.77 -9.64 14.78
N ILE A 201 1.01 -9.54 13.67
CA ILE A 201 1.51 -8.91 12.45
C ILE A 201 1.81 -7.43 12.68
N ALA A 202 0.95 -6.73 13.42
CA ALA A 202 1.16 -5.32 13.73
C ALA A 202 2.45 -5.05 14.51
N GLN A 203 2.91 -6.00 15.35
CA GLN A 203 4.18 -5.90 16.10
C GLN A 203 5.43 -5.92 15.21
N LEU A 204 5.32 -6.24 13.94
CA LEU A 204 6.44 -6.12 12.99
C LEU A 204 6.77 -4.67 12.64
N ALA A 205 5.81 -3.75 12.84
CA ALA A 205 5.96 -2.34 12.52
C ALA A 205 6.77 -1.59 13.60
N ASP A 206 7.36 -0.47 13.21
CA ASP A 206 8.08 0.43 14.12
C ASP A 206 7.11 1.17 15.04
N ARG A 207 5.87 1.41 14.55
CA ARG A 207 4.78 2.07 15.29
C ARG A 207 3.43 1.49 14.91
N ILE A 208 2.56 1.36 15.92
CA ILE A 208 1.18 0.93 15.74
C ILE A 208 0.26 2.11 16.00
N ILE A 209 -0.70 2.32 15.09
CA ILE A 209 -1.75 3.33 15.19
C ILE A 209 -3.08 2.61 15.26
N ARG A 210 -3.87 2.94 16.28
CA ARG A 210 -5.22 2.39 16.44
C ARG A 210 -6.26 3.38 15.94
N ILE A 211 -7.20 2.89 15.13
CA ILE A 211 -8.35 3.65 14.65
C ILE A 211 -9.62 3.00 15.17
N GLU A 212 -10.49 3.81 15.78
CA GLU A 212 -11.84 3.44 16.23
C GLU A 212 -12.81 4.54 15.80
N ASP A 213 -13.94 4.16 15.22
CA ASP A 213 -15.00 5.06 14.76
C ASP A 213 -14.50 6.28 13.97
N GLY A 214 -13.55 6.03 13.06
CA GLY A 214 -12.98 7.06 12.19
C GLY A 214 -12.00 8.02 12.87
N LYS A 215 -11.53 7.74 14.09
CA LYS A 215 -10.58 8.57 14.84
C LYS A 215 -9.36 7.77 15.29
N ILE A 216 -8.22 8.45 15.41
CA ILE A 216 -7.04 7.87 16.07
C ILE A 216 -7.26 7.91 17.57
N VAL A 217 -7.09 6.74 18.21
CA VAL A 217 -7.26 6.61 19.68
C VAL A 217 -5.94 6.31 20.38
N GLN A 218 -4.89 5.92 19.62
CA GLN A 218 -3.50 5.79 20.10
C GLN A 218 -2.52 5.71 18.94
#